data_b46cda3fe0f6e59d9f028091038efbb3
#
_entry.id   b46cda3fe0f6e59d9f028091038efbb3
#
_cell.length_a   1.000
_cell.length_b   1.000
_cell.length_c   1.000
_cell.angle_alpha   90.00
_cell.angle_beta   90.00
_cell.angle_gamma   90.00
#
_symmetry.space_group_name_H-M   'P 1'
#
loop_
_entity.id
_entity.type
_entity.pdbx_description
1 polymer ?
#
loop_
_entity_poly.entity_id
_entity_poly.type
_entity_poly.pdbx_seq_one_letter_code
_entity_poly.pdbx_strand_id
1 'polypeptide(L)'
;RKDLRQGWYIVRRDETSLLTSLGEVVYHKTLFKNVATGESCYLLDQLMGLGHHARITEDAEARILLEASESSYRKGGASASINGESISKEAVMNKLHRLEFPALKTVEKKELRTLYIDADEDHVALQYLEKKGDIRNPRINTVMPWIIYVYEGVEGDEEGRPHLINPKYFGGVYDGQEAGGRLWTEVLEYLDEAYDLDAVERIYINGDGAAWIRTGEKIIPKSKYALDKYHMHKYIIAATSHLEDSAEDARGEIYRAIHRKKKWMAEGAFDRIIG
;
A
#
# COMPACT_ATOMS: atom_id res chain seq x y z
N ARG A 1 -16.22 33.71 25.48
CA ARG A 1 -15.98 34.33 26.79
C ARG A 1 -15.29 35.68 26.57
N LYS A 2 -15.62 36.69 27.40
CA LYS A 2 -15.08 38.06 27.23
C LYS A 2 -13.54 38.09 27.41
N ASP A 3 -13.05 37.22 28.27
CA ASP A 3 -11.61 37.12 28.63
C ASP A 3 -10.71 36.71 27.42
N LEU A 4 -11.24 35.91 26.50
CA LEU A 4 -10.53 35.51 25.28
C LEU A 4 -10.50 36.60 24.21
N ARG A 5 -11.17 37.75 24.42
CA ARG A 5 -11.30 38.87 23.48
C ARG A 5 -10.43 40.07 23.84
N GLN A 6 -9.69 40.03 24.93
CA GLN A 6 -8.84 41.15 25.30
C GLN A 6 -7.78 41.39 24.19
N GLY A 7 -7.72 42.60 23.68
CA GLY A 7 -6.84 42.97 22.59
C GLY A 7 -7.31 42.57 21.18
N TRP A 8 -8.56 42.08 21.05
CA TRP A 8 -9.14 41.72 19.77
C TRP A 8 -10.39 42.55 19.44
N TYR A 9 -10.50 43.03 18.18
CA TYR A 9 -11.73 43.67 17.68
C TYR A 9 -12.37 42.85 16.58
N ILE A 10 -13.67 43.00 16.40
CA ILE A 10 -14.47 42.30 15.41
C ILE A 10 -14.23 42.94 14.04
N VAL A 11 -13.87 42.11 13.04
CA VAL A 11 -13.75 42.52 11.64
C VAL A 11 -15.05 42.27 10.90
N ARG A 12 -15.55 41.02 10.95
CA ARG A 12 -16.77 40.59 10.28
C ARG A 12 -17.32 39.31 10.88
N ARG A 13 -18.56 38.99 10.53
CA ARG A 13 -19.19 37.69 10.79
C ARG A 13 -19.38 36.95 9.49
N ASP A 14 -19.03 35.68 9.49
CA ASP A 14 -19.15 34.79 8.34
C ASP A 14 -20.03 33.61 8.69
N GLU A 15 -20.92 33.21 7.79
CA GLU A 15 -21.57 31.92 7.82
C GLU A 15 -20.65 30.89 7.18
N THR A 16 -20.58 29.72 7.76
CA THR A 16 -19.76 28.61 7.25
C THR A 16 -20.43 27.28 7.57
N SER A 17 -20.08 26.27 6.78
CA SER A 17 -20.49 24.89 7.06
C SER A 17 -19.28 24.02 7.41
N LEU A 18 -19.54 23.02 8.23
CA LEU A 18 -18.56 21.99 8.63
C LEU A 18 -19.23 20.63 8.48
N LEU A 19 -18.66 19.78 7.64
CA LEU A 19 -19.11 18.41 7.47
C LEU A 19 -18.54 17.56 8.60
N THR A 20 -19.43 16.94 9.37
CA THR A 20 -19.11 16.00 10.43
C THR A 20 -19.54 14.59 10.04
N SER A 21 -19.08 13.57 10.75
CA SER A 21 -19.53 12.19 10.55
C SER A 21 -21.04 12.01 10.77
N LEU A 22 -21.69 12.92 11.47
CA LEU A 22 -23.12 12.92 11.75
C LEU A 22 -23.96 13.76 10.77
N GLY A 23 -23.32 14.62 9.98
CA GLY A 23 -23.97 15.51 9.03
C GLY A 23 -23.33 16.88 8.94
N GLU A 24 -23.86 17.72 8.03
CA GLU A 24 -23.41 19.10 7.88
C GLU A 24 -23.96 20.01 8.97
N VAL A 25 -23.07 20.78 9.58
CA VAL A 25 -23.41 21.80 10.57
C VAL A 25 -23.13 23.18 10.01
N VAL A 26 -24.17 24.00 9.85
CA VAL A 26 -24.05 25.41 9.45
C VAL A 26 -23.99 26.29 10.69
N TYR A 27 -22.99 27.16 10.79
CA TYR A 27 -22.82 28.04 11.94
C TYR A 27 -22.18 29.36 11.55
N HIS A 28 -22.30 30.33 12.44
CA HIS A 28 -21.69 31.65 12.28
C HIS A 28 -20.41 31.76 13.10
N LYS A 29 -19.33 32.20 12.47
CA LYS A 29 -18.08 32.52 13.14
C LYS A 29 -17.67 33.97 12.92
N THR A 30 -16.94 34.53 13.88
CA THR A 30 -16.52 35.92 13.87
C THR A 30 -15.02 36.00 13.61
N LEU A 31 -14.62 36.75 12.59
CA LEU A 31 -13.22 37.09 12.36
C LEU A 31 -12.82 38.23 13.30
N PHE A 32 -11.80 37.98 14.08
CA PHE A 32 -11.19 38.96 14.96
C PHE A 32 -9.83 39.39 14.42
N LYS A 33 -9.44 40.64 14.76
CA LYS A 33 -8.10 41.14 14.50
C LYS A 33 -7.46 41.62 15.81
N ASN A 34 -6.23 41.21 16.05
CA ASN A 34 -5.46 41.58 17.21
C ASN A 34 -4.97 43.02 17.06
N VAL A 35 -5.19 43.87 18.07
CA VAL A 35 -4.82 45.28 18.05
C VAL A 35 -3.29 45.47 18.06
N ALA A 36 -2.58 44.60 18.78
CA ALA A 36 -1.14 44.74 18.97
C ALA A 36 -0.34 44.11 17.81
N THR A 37 -0.75 42.91 17.31
CA THR A 37 -0.01 42.17 16.30
C THR A 37 -0.53 42.39 14.89
N GLY A 38 -1.78 42.85 14.74
CA GLY A 38 -2.47 42.95 13.45
C GLY A 38 -2.91 41.59 12.87
N GLU A 39 -2.70 40.49 13.56
CA GLU A 39 -3.08 39.15 13.15
C GLU A 39 -4.60 38.99 13.15
N SER A 40 -5.11 38.25 12.18
CA SER A 40 -6.54 37.96 12.05
C SER A 40 -6.81 36.47 12.23
N CYS A 41 -7.79 36.13 13.07
CA CYS A 41 -8.17 34.74 13.29
C CYS A 41 -9.66 34.56 13.65
N TYR A 42 -10.15 33.35 13.48
CA TYR A 42 -11.44 32.92 14.03
C TYR A 42 -11.21 32.25 15.37
N LEU A 43 -11.42 32.98 16.46
CA LEU A 43 -11.23 32.43 17.83
C LEU A 43 -12.09 31.18 18.09
N LEU A 44 -13.23 31.06 17.42
CA LEU A 44 -14.08 29.87 17.52
C LEU A 44 -13.37 28.63 16.92
N ASP A 45 -12.76 28.76 15.76
CA ASP A 45 -12.02 27.65 15.12
C ASP A 45 -10.87 27.18 16.02
N GLN A 46 -10.14 28.10 16.64
CA GLN A 46 -9.09 27.77 17.63
C GLN A 46 -9.62 27.01 18.83
N LEU A 47 -10.79 27.44 19.39
CA LEU A 47 -11.41 26.77 20.51
C LEU A 47 -11.93 25.36 20.18
N MET A 48 -12.33 25.15 18.91
CA MET A 48 -12.81 23.87 18.41
C MET A 48 -11.68 22.95 17.91
N GLY A 49 -10.43 23.42 17.94
CA GLY A 49 -9.29 22.68 17.37
C GLY A 49 -9.32 22.54 15.85
N LEU A 50 -10.11 23.38 15.15
CA LEU A 50 -10.23 23.33 13.71
C LEU A 50 -9.04 24.01 13.03
N GLY A 51 -8.46 23.33 12.06
CA GLY A 51 -7.41 23.88 11.21
C GLY A 51 -7.90 25.05 10.35
N HIS A 52 -6.96 25.81 9.82
CA HIS A 52 -7.27 26.97 8.97
C HIS A 52 -8.07 26.51 7.74
N HIS A 53 -9.27 27.08 7.52
CA HIS A 53 -10.20 26.71 6.47
C HIS A 53 -10.74 25.27 6.52
N ALA A 54 -10.72 24.62 7.68
CA ALA A 54 -11.32 23.30 7.84
C ALA A 54 -12.80 23.33 7.43
N ARG A 55 -13.18 22.40 6.57
CA ARG A 55 -14.55 22.18 6.09
C ARG A 55 -15.10 20.81 6.47
N ILE A 56 -14.25 19.95 6.99
CA ILE A 56 -14.54 18.56 7.34
C ILE A 56 -13.87 18.31 8.69
N THR A 57 -14.56 17.62 9.59
CA THR A 57 -13.99 17.21 10.87
C THR A 57 -13.07 15.99 10.71
N GLU A 58 -12.16 15.80 11.65
CA GLU A 58 -11.18 14.70 11.60
C GLU A 58 -11.84 13.32 11.58
N ASP A 59 -12.93 13.12 12.28
CA ASP A 59 -13.70 11.88 12.30
C ASP A 59 -14.38 11.57 10.96
N ALA A 60 -14.96 12.60 10.31
CA ALA A 60 -15.50 12.46 8.96
C ALA A 60 -14.38 12.20 7.93
N GLU A 61 -13.23 12.87 8.07
CA GLU A 61 -12.08 12.64 7.21
C GLU A 61 -11.52 11.23 7.35
N ALA A 62 -11.40 10.73 8.58
CA ALA A 62 -10.96 9.36 8.84
C ALA A 62 -11.87 8.32 8.17
N ARG A 63 -13.20 8.48 8.27
CA ARG A 63 -14.15 7.60 7.58
C ARG A 63 -14.00 7.63 6.07
N ILE A 64 -13.87 8.83 5.50
CA ILE A 64 -13.67 9.02 4.06
C ILE A 64 -12.42 8.29 3.59
N LEU A 65 -11.30 8.45 4.29
CA LEU A 65 -10.01 7.88 3.91
C LEU A 65 -9.99 6.36 4.07
N LEU A 66 -10.58 5.84 5.16
CA LEU A 66 -10.70 4.41 5.39
C LEU A 66 -11.52 3.74 4.27
N GLU A 67 -12.73 4.22 4.00
CA GLU A 67 -13.57 3.67 2.93
C GLU A 67 -12.91 3.82 1.54
N ALA A 68 -12.18 4.90 1.30
CA ALA A 68 -11.49 5.12 0.04
C ALA A 68 -10.32 4.15 -0.17
N SER A 69 -9.64 3.75 0.90
CA SER A 69 -8.53 2.78 0.85
C SER A 69 -9.04 1.35 0.57
N GLU A 70 -10.23 1.01 1.04
CA GLU A 70 -10.82 -0.32 0.88
C GLU A 70 -11.66 -0.48 -0.39
N SER A 71 -12.08 0.63 -1.03
CA SER A 71 -13.00 0.55 -2.16
C SER A 71 -12.67 1.52 -3.30
N SER A 72 -13.11 2.78 -3.21
CA SER A 72 -12.87 3.80 -4.24
C SER A 72 -13.06 5.21 -3.70
N TYR A 73 -12.44 6.20 -4.33
CA TYR A 73 -12.62 7.63 -3.97
C TYR A 73 -14.07 8.08 -3.98
N ARG A 74 -14.90 7.54 -4.89
CA ARG A 74 -16.33 7.85 -4.95
C ARG A 74 -17.07 7.32 -3.73
N LYS A 75 -16.82 6.08 -3.34
CA LYS A 75 -17.43 5.48 -2.14
C LYS A 75 -16.92 6.15 -0.87
N GLY A 76 -15.59 6.43 -0.79
CA GLY A 76 -15.03 7.21 0.31
C GLY A 76 -15.72 8.56 0.46
N GLY A 77 -15.92 9.30 -0.63
CA GLY A 77 -16.65 10.56 -0.60
C GLY A 77 -18.11 10.43 -0.13
N ALA A 78 -18.78 9.35 -0.51
CA ALA A 78 -20.16 9.07 -0.10
C ALA A 78 -20.29 8.62 1.36
N SER A 79 -19.22 8.13 1.99
CA SER A 79 -19.20 7.70 3.40
C SER A 79 -18.96 8.84 4.39
N ALA A 80 -18.82 10.08 3.91
CA ALA A 80 -18.43 11.22 4.73
C ALA A 80 -19.33 11.43 5.95
N SER A 81 -20.64 11.19 5.82
CA SER A 81 -21.59 11.33 6.89
C SER A 81 -22.67 10.25 6.86
N ILE A 82 -23.27 9.97 8.02
CA ILE A 82 -24.38 9.02 8.15
C ILE A 82 -25.69 9.56 7.55
N ASN A 83 -25.81 10.86 7.38
CA ASN A 83 -27.00 11.52 6.80
C ASN A 83 -26.93 11.63 5.28
N GLY A 84 -25.84 11.15 4.64
CA GLY A 84 -25.70 11.06 3.19
C GLY A 84 -25.06 12.29 2.53
N GLU A 85 -24.57 13.26 3.29
CA GLU A 85 -23.73 14.31 2.72
C GLU A 85 -22.42 13.72 2.25
N SER A 86 -21.93 14.20 1.12
CA SER A 86 -20.76 13.63 0.44
C SER A 86 -19.80 14.71 -0.03
N ILE A 87 -18.56 14.31 -0.26
CA ILE A 87 -17.56 15.14 -0.95
C ILE A 87 -17.20 14.51 -2.30
N SER A 88 -16.61 15.33 -3.18
CA SER A 88 -16.24 14.86 -4.50
C SER A 88 -15.09 13.84 -4.44
N LYS A 89 -15.04 12.93 -5.43
CA LYS A 89 -13.95 11.96 -5.56
C LYS A 89 -12.57 12.61 -5.72
N GLU A 90 -12.52 13.78 -6.35
CA GLU A 90 -11.30 14.58 -6.51
C GLU A 90 -10.81 15.14 -5.16
N ALA A 91 -11.74 15.57 -4.31
CA ALA A 91 -11.40 16.01 -2.95
C ALA A 91 -10.85 14.85 -2.10
N VAL A 92 -11.43 13.66 -2.21
CA VAL A 92 -10.92 12.44 -1.54
C VAL A 92 -9.53 12.07 -2.04
N MET A 93 -9.34 12.02 -3.35
CA MET A 93 -8.04 11.74 -3.97
C MET A 93 -6.97 12.72 -3.47
N ASN A 94 -7.27 14.03 -3.48
CA ASN A 94 -6.33 15.05 -3.03
C ASN A 94 -5.98 14.92 -1.54
N LYS A 95 -6.93 14.48 -0.70
CA LYS A 95 -6.67 14.22 0.71
C LYS A 95 -5.77 13.02 0.90
N LEU A 96 -6.06 11.91 0.22
CA LEU A 96 -5.26 10.69 0.29
C LEU A 96 -3.81 10.94 -0.15
N HIS A 97 -3.62 11.68 -1.24
CA HIS A 97 -2.28 12.00 -1.77
C HIS A 97 -1.48 12.99 -0.90
N ARG A 98 -2.12 13.65 0.05
CA ARG A 98 -1.47 14.57 1.01
C ARG A 98 -1.19 13.91 2.36
N LEU A 99 -1.54 12.64 2.54
CA LEU A 99 -1.23 11.95 3.78
C LEU A 99 0.28 11.84 3.93
N GLU A 100 0.77 12.35 5.03
CA GLU A 100 2.13 12.16 5.48
C GLU A 100 2.13 11.05 6.54
N PHE A 101 2.85 9.99 6.25
CA PHE A 101 3.01 8.91 7.23
C PHE A 101 4.19 9.27 8.15
N PRO A 102 4.01 9.19 9.48
CA PRO A 102 5.10 9.45 10.40
C PRO A 102 6.25 8.49 10.11
N ALA A 103 7.48 9.02 10.15
CA ALA A 103 8.67 8.17 10.11
C ALA A 103 8.60 7.14 11.26
N LEU A 104 9.02 5.92 10.98
CA LEU A 104 9.10 4.88 12.01
C LEU A 104 10.00 5.39 13.12
N LYS A 105 9.47 5.47 14.36
CA LYS A 105 10.31 5.71 15.52
C LYS A 105 11.22 4.51 15.68
N THR A 106 12.50 4.75 15.99
CA THR A 106 13.45 3.71 16.42
C THR A 106 12.83 2.90 17.56
N VAL A 107 12.34 1.73 17.23
CA VAL A 107 11.86 0.73 18.20
C VAL A 107 13.04 -0.21 18.46
N GLU A 108 13.11 -0.83 19.62
CA GLU A 108 14.04 -1.95 19.84
C GLU A 108 13.91 -2.95 18.69
N LYS A 109 15.05 -3.34 18.11
CA LYS A 109 15.07 -4.30 17.00
C LYS A 109 14.46 -5.61 17.44
N LYS A 110 13.57 -6.15 16.62
CA LYS A 110 12.92 -7.43 16.91
C LYS A 110 13.86 -8.60 16.60
N GLU A 111 13.91 -9.56 17.50
CA GLU A 111 14.60 -10.83 17.27
C GLU A 111 13.64 -11.87 16.66
N LEU A 112 13.88 -12.22 15.40
CA LEU A 112 13.13 -13.26 14.69
C LEU A 112 14.07 -14.20 13.95
N ARG A 113 13.72 -15.47 13.87
CA ARG A 113 14.52 -16.46 13.13
C ARG A 113 14.26 -16.44 11.63
N THR A 114 13.04 -16.13 11.23
CA THR A 114 12.63 -16.18 9.84
C THR A 114 11.79 -14.95 9.47
N LEU A 115 12.08 -14.40 8.32
CA LEU A 115 11.30 -13.33 7.71
C LEU A 115 10.88 -13.74 6.29
N TYR A 116 9.79 -13.16 5.84
CA TYR A 116 9.22 -13.40 4.52
C TYR A 116 9.10 -12.09 3.76
N ILE A 117 9.40 -12.17 2.49
CA ILE A 117 9.27 -11.05 1.54
C ILE A 117 8.55 -11.58 0.32
N ASP A 118 7.46 -10.96 -0.06
CA ASP A 118 6.84 -11.21 -1.35
C ASP A 118 7.02 -9.98 -2.24
N ALA A 119 7.29 -10.22 -3.51
CA ALA A 119 7.51 -9.18 -4.51
C ALA A 119 6.76 -9.52 -5.79
N ASP A 120 6.07 -8.52 -6.33
CA ASP A 120 5.25 -8.64 -7.54
C ASP A 120 5.19 -7.31 -8.30
N GLU A 121 4.72 -7.37 -9.53
CA GLU A 121 4.47 -6.22 -10.40
C GLU A 121 3.08 -6.32 -11.02
N ASP A 122 2.43 -5.18 -11.20
CA ASP A 122 1.12 -5.12 -11.84
C ASP A 122 1.12 -4.08 -12.97
N HIS A 123 0.22 -4.27 -13.94
CA HIS A 123 0.03 -3.36 -15.04
C HIS A 123 -1.18 -2.46 -14.78
N VAL A 124 -0.91 -1.20 -14.46
CA VAL A 124 -1.94 -0.20 -14.22
C VAL A 124 -2.14 0.66 -15.47
N ALA A 125 -3.35 0.69 -15.99
CA ALA A 125 -3.69 1.54 -17.11
C ALA A 125 -3.68 3.01 -16.71
N LEU A 126 -2.93 3.83 -17.47
CA LEU A 126 -2.89 5.27 -17.28
C LEU A 126 -4.15 5.93 -17.85
N GLN A 127 -4.72 6.85 -17.09
CA GLN A 127 -5.79 7.71 -17.56
C GLN A 127 -5.22 9.08 -17.91
N TYR A 128 -5.14 9.39 -19.19
CA TYR A 128 -4.72 10.72 -19.64
C TYR A 128 -5.93 11.68 -19.64
N LEU A 129 -5.73 12.89 -19.11
CA LEU A 129 -6.76 13.92 -19.07
C LEU A 129 -7.19 14.37 -20.48
N GLU A 130 -6.27 14.37 -21.45
CA GLU A 130 -6.49 14.84 -22.81
C GLU A 130 -6.82 13.74 -23.83
N LYS A 131 -6.39 12.52 -23.57
CA LYS A 131 -6.68 11.37 -24.44
C LYS A 131 -6.95 10.14 -23.57
N LYS A 132 -8.04 9.45 -23.85
CA LYS A 132 -8.19 8.07 -23.37
C LYS A 132 -7.01 7.27 -23.90
N GLY A 133 -6.33 6.57 -23.04
CA GLY A 133 -5.23 5.73 -23.42
C GLY A 133 -5.63 4.74 -24.52
N ASP A 134 -4.71 4.43 -25.40
CA ASP A 134 -4.96 3.45 -26.45
C ASP A 134 -4.99 2.04 -25.85
N ILE A 135 -6.18 1.53 -25.58
CA ILE A 135 -6.44 0.16 -25.12
C ILE A 135 -5.81 -0.87 -26.09
N ARG A 136 -5.60 -0.51 -27.35
CA ARG A 136 -5.01 -1.38 -28.37
C ARG A 136 -3.50 -1.48 -28.27
N ASN A 137 -2.87 -0.57 -27.52
CA ASN A 137 -1.41 -0.56 -27.30
C ASN A 137 -1.08 -0.41 -25.82
N PRO A 138 -1.26 -1.46 -25.01
CA PRO A 138 -1.06 -1.43 -23.56
C PRO A 138 0.35 -1.00 -23.15
N ARG A 139 1.37 -1.24 -23.98
CA ARG A 139 2.75 -0.86 -23.68
C ARG A 139 2.98 0.65 -23.61
N ILE A 140 2.14 1.45 -24.26
CA ILE A 140 2.25 2.93 -24.27
C ILE A 140 1.37 3.54 -23.18
N ASN A 141 0.41 2.77 -22.67
CA ASN A 141 -0.69 3.27 -21.85
C ASN A 141 -0.77 2.64 -20.46
N THR A 142 0.25 1.94 -20.08
CA THR A 142 0.34 1.31 -18.76
C THR A 142 1.62 1.74 -18.05
N VAL A 143 1.53 1.85 -16.76
CA VAL A 143 2.67 1.91 -15.84
C VAL A 143 2.73 0.61 -15.08
N MET A 144 3.93 0.15 -14.77
CA MET A 144 4.16 -1.08 -14.05
C MET A 144 4.73 -0.75 -12.66
N PRO A 145 3.87 -0.52 -11.66
CA PRO A 145 4.33 -0.37 -10.29
C PRO A 145 4.87 -1.70 -9.77
N TRP A 146 5.99 -1.62 -9.06
CA TRP A 146 6.54 -2.75 -8.31
C TRP A 146 6.09 -2.64 -6.87
N ILE A 147 5.82 -3.77 -6.24
CA ILE A 147 5.46 -3.87 -4.84
C ILE A 147 6.30 -4.95 -4.17
N ILE A 148 6.83 -4.62 -2.99
CA ILE A 148 7.47 -5.57 -2.08
C ILE A 148 6.77 -5.43 -0.74
N TYR A 149 6.49 -6.52 -0.07
CA TYR A 149 6.07 -6.49 1.31
C TYR A 149 6.83 -7.51 2.15
N VAL A 150 7.28 -7.00 3.29
CA VAL A 150 8.00 -7.78 4.32
C VAL A 150 7.02 -8.13 5.42
N TYR A 151 7.02 -9.36 5.89
CA TYR A 151 6.14 -9.81 6.96
C TYR A 151 6.79 -10.89 7.82
N GLU A 152 6.28 -11.03 9.05
CA GLU A 152 6.86 -11.91 10.07
C GLU A 152 6.30 -13.35 10.01
N GLY A 153 5.18 -13.53 9.33
CA GLY A 153 4.49 -14.82 9.21
C GLY A 153 3.06 -14.63 8.72
N VAL A 154 2.32 -15.73 8.76
CA VAL A 154 0.89 -15.76 8.42
C VAL A 154 0.15 -16.41 9.57
N GLU A 155 -0.94 -15.80 10.01
CA GLU A 155 -1.85 -16.37 11.01
C GLU A 155 -3.28 -16.37 10.49
N GLY A 156 -4.15 -17.17 11.10
CA GLY A 156 -5.57 -17.19 10.79
C GLY A 156 -6.35 -16.26 11.74
N ASP A 157 -7.30 -15.50 11.19
CA ASP A 157 -8.27 -14.79 12.02
C ASP A 157 -9.26 -15.75 12.71
N GLU A 158 -10.22 -15.21 13.48
CA GLU A 158 -11.25 -16.00 14.16
C GLU A 158 -12.10 -16.86 13.20
N GLU A 159 -12.17 -16.48 11.91
CA GLU A 159 -12.87 -17.22 10.87
C GLU A 159 -11.93 -18.14 10.07
N GLY A 160 -10.66 -18.22 10.46
CA GLY A 160 -9.63 -19.05 9.82
C GLY A 160 -9.08 -18.47 8.50
N ARG A 161 -9.35 -17.20 8.19
CA ARG A 161 -8.81 -16.53 7.02
C ARG A 161 -7.37 -16.11 7.27
N PRO A 162 -6.43 -16.42 6.35
CA PRO A 162 -5.03 -16.07 6.54
C PRO A 162 -4.82 -14.56 6.43
N HIS A 163 -4.05 -13.99 7.34
CA HIS A 163 -3.56 -12.62 7.28
C HIS A 163 -2.07 -12.56 7.63
N LEU A 164 -1.40 -11.53 7.12
CA LEU A 164 0.02 -11.33 7.33
C LEU A 164 0.29 -10.71 8.71
N ILE A 165 1.32 -11.18 9.38
CA ILE A 165 1.77 -10.61 10.66
C ILE A 165 2.71 -9.44 10.38
N ASN A 166 2.36 -8.26 10.87
CA ASN A 166 3.15 -7.02 10.77
C ASN A 166 3.68 -6.71 9.36
N PRO A 167 2.83 -6.66 8.32
CA PRO A 167 3.29 -6.40 6.97
C PRO A 167 3.77 -4.96 6.81
N LYS A 168 4.92 -4.78 6.15
CA LYS A 168 5.47 -3.49 5.72
C LYS A 168 5.59 -3.48 4.20
N TYR A 169 4.97 -2.49 3.57
CA TYR A 169 4.91 -2.37 2.13
C TYR A 169 5.90 -1.34 1.60
N PHE A 170 6.51 -1.66 0.48
CA PHE A 170 7.40 -0.82 -0.33
C PHE A 170 6.90 -0.87 -1.76
N GLY A 171 6.91 0.23 -2.48
CA GLY A 171 6.48 0.19 -3.86
C GLY A 171 6.50 1.53 -4.54
N GLY A 172 6.43 1.48 -5.85
CA GLY A 172 6.42 2.66 -6.70
C GLY A 172 6.63 2.30 -8.16
N VAL A 173 6.76 3.33 -8.98
CA VAL A 173 7.16 3.20 -10.38
C VAL A 173 8.65 3.46 -10.47
N TYR A 174 9.39 2.44 -10.87
CA TYR A 174 10.85 2.49 -10.94
C TYR A 174 11.30 2.33 -12.39
N ASP A 175 12.11 3.29 -12.86
CA ASP A 175 12.68 3.30 -14.21
C ASP A 175 14.21 3.22 -14.18
N GLY A 176 14.78 2.59 -15.22
CA GLY A 176 16.20 2.49 -15.44
C GLY A 176 16.84 1.20 -14.89
N GLN A 177 18.09 0.97 -15.28
CA GLN A 177 18.82 -0.28 -14.99
C GLN A 177 19.07 -0.53 -13.50
N GLU A 178 19.13 0.52 -12.68
CA GLU A 178 19.39 0.43 -11.24
C GLU A 178 18.10 0.45 -10.39
N ALA A 179 16.95 0.50 -11.05
CA ALA A 179 15.66 0.65 -10.37
C ALA A 179 15.40 -0.45 -9.32
N GLY A 180 15.65 -1.71 -9.69
CA GLY A 180 15.51 -2.83 -8.77
C GLY A 180 16.46 -2.75 -7.57
N GLY A 181 17.70 -2.32 -7.80
CA GLY A 181 18.68 -2.14 -6.73
C GLY A 181 18.23 -1.11 -5.70
N ARG A 182 17.67 0.02 -6.14
CA ARG A 182 17.19 1.07 -5.22
C ARG A 182 16.06 0.57 -4.32
N LEU A 183 15.04 -0.07 -4.89
CA LEU A 183 13.92 -0.61 -4.11
C LEU A 183 14.39 -1.65 -3.10
N TRP A 184 15.29 -2.56 -3.48
CA TRP A 184 15.84 -3.55 -2.56
C TRP A 184 16.74 -2.95 -1.48
N THR A 185 17.40 -1.82 -1.78
CA THR A 185 18.17 -1.08 -0.76
C THR A 185 17.26 -0.48 0.30
N GLU A 186 16.12 0.11 -0.10
CA GLU A 186 15.10 0.61 0.85
C GLU A 186 14.56 -0.51 1.75
N VAL A 187 14.34 -1.70 1.18
CA VAL A 187 13.93 -2.88 1.97
C VAL A 187 15.02 -3.30 2.95
N LEU A 188 16.29 -3.30 2.53
CA LEU A 188 17.41 -3.67 3.40
C LEU A 188 17.57 -2.68 4.57
N GLU A 189 17.48 -1.38 4.29
CA GLU A 189 17.53 -0.34 5.32
C GLU A 189 16.44 -0.55 6.37
N TYR A 190 15.20 -0.82 5.93
CA TYR A 190 14.11 -1.14 6.86
C TYR A 190 14.38 -2.42 7.68
N LEU A 191 14.89 -3.47 7.03
CA LEU A 191 15.20 -4.73 7.74
C LEU A 191 16.26 -4.50 8.81
N ASP A 192 17.28 -3.70 8.51
CA ASP A 192 18.33 -3.36 9.49
C ASP A 192 17.82 -2.46 10.61
N GLU A 193 16.86 -1.57 10.33
CA GLU A 193 16.25 -0.72 11.36
C GLU A 193 15.30 -1.49 12.28
N ALA A 194 14.48 -2.39 11.72
CA ALA A 194 13.37 -3.03 12.42
C ALA A 194 13.74 -4.35 13.12
N TYR A 195 14.75 -5.06 12.60
CA TYR A 195 15.08 -6.42 13.05
C TYR A 195 16.56 -6.55 13.42
N ASP A 196 16.84 -7.42 14.38
CA ASP A 196 18.21 -7.90 14.63
C ASP A 196 18.58 -8.94 13.55
N LEU A 197 19.25 -8.47 12.49
CA LEU A 197 19.64 -9.31 11.38
C LEU A 197 20.65 -10.41 11.78
N ASP A 198 21.35 -10.27 12.92
CA ASP A 198 22.24 -11.33 13.41
C ASP A 198 21.44 -12.51 13.93
N ALA A 199 20.30 -12.27 14.58
CA ALA A 199 19.37 -13.29 15.06
C ALA A 199 18.58 -13.97 13.92
N VAL A 200 18.42 -13.31 12.76
CA VAL A 200 17.72 -13.89 11.61
C VAL A 200 18.55 -15.04 11.00
N GLU A 201 17.96 -16.20 10.92
CA GLU A 201 18.56 -17.38 10.29
C GLU A 201 18.28 -17.46 8.79
N ARG A 202 17.09 -17.01 8.36
CA ARG A 202 16.63 -17.11 6.97
C ARG A 202 15.60 -16.04 6.60
N ILE A 203 15.74 -15.49 5.40
CA ILE A 203 14.75 -14.63 4.74
C ILE A 203 14.31 -15.32 3.46
N TYR A 204 13.00 -15.50 3.27
CA TYR A 204 12.46 -16.03 2.02
C TYR A 204 11.96 -14.90 1.15
N ILE A 205 12.40 -14.86 -0.12
CA ILE A 205 11.91 -13.92 -1.12
C ILE A 205 11.07 -14.72 -2.11
N ASN A 206 9.77 -14.46 -2.13
CA ASN A 206 8.82 -15.10 -3.05
C ASN A 206 8.48 -14.15 -4.20
N GLY A 207 8.25 -14.70 -5.38
CA GLY A 207 7.79 -13.96 -6.54
C GLY A 207 7.73 -14.81 -7.80
N ASP A 208 7.35 -14.20 -8.92
CA ASP A 208 7.09 -14.85 -10.19
C ASP A 208 8.37 -15.28 -10.98
N GLY A 209 9.54 -14.82 -10.55
CA GLY A 209 10.82 -15.10 -11.20
C GLY A 209 11.37 -13.94 -12.03
N ALA A 210 10.72 -12.79 -12.03
CA ALA A 210 11.23 -11.60 -12.69
C ALA A 210 12.67 -11.26 -12.23
N ALA A 211 13.47 -10.75 -13.14
CA ALA A 211 14.90 -10.52 -12.89
C ALA A 211 15.14 -9.52 -11.73
N TRP A 212 14.29 -8.50 -11.61
CA TRP A 212 14.39 -7.51 -10.56
C TRP A 212 14.07 -8.11 -9.18
N ILE A 213 13.14 -9.07 -9.08
CA ILE A 213 12.81 -9.78 -7.85
C ILE A 213 14.01 -10.64 -7.41
N ARG A 214 14.59 -11.38 -8.34
CA ARG A 214 15.76 -12.21 -8.06
C ARG A 214 17.01 -11.40 -7.66
N THR A 215 17.06 -10.12 -8.01
CA THR A 215 18.12 -9.21 -7.55
C THR A 215 18.11 -9.08 -6.02
N GLY A 216 16.96 -9.20 -5.37
CA GLY A 216 16.83 -9.19 -3.92
C GLY A 216 17.71 -10.23 -3.22
N GLU A 217 17.87 -11.44 -3.78
CA GLU A 217 18.73 -12.48 -3.19
C GLU A 217 20.22 -12.07 -3.13
N LYS A 218 20.63 -11.11 -3.96
CA LYS A 218 22.02 -10.60 -3.96
C LYS A 218 22.22 -9.45 -2.98
N ILE A 219 21.15 -8.74 -2.63
CA ILE A 219 21.19 -7.53 -1.79
C ILE A 219 20.82 -7.86 -0.34
N ILE A 220 19.77 -8.66 -0.13
CA ILE A 220 19.31 -9.02 1.19
C ILE A 220 20.14 -10.18 1.76
N PRO A 221 20.83 -9.99 2.89
CA PRO A 221 21.64 -11.05 3.49
C PRO A 221 20.76 -12.22 3.97
N LYS A 222 21.34 -13.42 3.99
CA LYS A 222 20.67 -14.66 4.42
C LYS A 222 19.38 -14.98 3.66
N SER A 223 19.10 -14.29 2.56
CA SER A 223 17.91 -14.51 1.77
C SER A 223 18.00 -15.73 0.85
N LYS A 224 16.85 -16.24 0.47
CA LYS A 224 16.68 -17.33 -0.47
C LYS A 224 15.44 -17.07 -1.33
N TYR A 225 15.66 -16.98 -2.65
CA TYR A 225 14.55 -16.86 -3.59
C TYR A 225 13.76 -18.17 -3.66
N ALA A 226 12.45 -18.06 -3.70
CA ALA A 226 11.49 -19.13 -3.95
C ALA A 226 10.48 -18.67 -5.00
N LEU A 227 10.26 -19.49 -6.03
CA LEU A 227 9.17 -19.25 -6.97
C LEU A 227 7.83 -19.41 -6.25
N ASP A 228 6.95 -18.43 -6.36
CA ASP A 228 5.65 -18.52 -5.73
C ASP A 228 4.81 -19.68 -6.30
N LYS A 229 3.91 -20.18 -5.47
CA LYS A 229 3.16 -21.40 -5.77
C LYS A 229 2.24 -21.26 -6.97
N TYR A 230 1.66 -20.07 -7.18
CA TYR A 230 0.77 -19.80 -8.31
C TYR A 230 1.52 -19.86 -9.63
N HIS A 231 2.65 -19.15 -9.75
CA HIS A 231 3.47 -19.15 -10.96
C HIS A 231 4.13 -20.49 -11.21
N MET A 232 4.60 -21.17 -10.17
CA MET A 232 5.07 -22.55 -10.30
C MET A 232 4.01 -23.47 -10.95
N HIS A 233 2.77 -23.39 -10.45
CA HIS A 233 1.66 -24.16 -11.01
C HIS A 233 1.35 -23.78 -12.46
N LYS A 234 1.27 -22.48 -12.74
CA LYS A 234 1.06 -21.92 -14.09
C LYS A 234 2.12 -22.42 -15.07
N TYR A 235 3.40 -22.40 -14.67
CA TYR A 235 4.50 -22.85 -15.54
C TYR A 235 4.47 -24.37 -15.77
N ILE A 236 4.12 -25.17 -14.77
CA ILE A 236 3.95 -26.62 -14.93
C ILE A 236 2.81 -26.92 -15.93
N ILE A 237 1.69 -26.22 -15.81
CA ILE A 237 0.58 -26.38 -16.76
C ILE A 237 1.02 -25.98 -18.17
N ALA A 238 1.69 -24.85 -18.35
CA ALA A 238 2.17 -24.39 -19.65
C ALA A 238 3.17 -25.38 -20.27
N ALA A 239 4.13 -25.86 -19.48
CA ALA A 239 5.15 -26.81 -19.93
C ALA A 239 4.58 -28.18 -20.36
N THR A 240 3.44 -28.58 -19.82
CA THR A 240 2.82 -29.88 -20.09
C THR A 240 1.62 -29.78 -21.05
N SER A 241 1.26 -28.60 -21.53
CA SER A 241 0.04 -28.37 -22.34
C SER A 241 0.06 -29.09 -23.70
N HIS A 242 1.26 -29.36 -24.24
CA HIS A 242 1.45 -30.03 -25.52
C HIS A 242 1.28 -31.56 -25.45
N LEU A 243 1.15 -32.13 -24.25
CA LEU A 243 1.12 -33.59 -24.03
C LEU A 243 -0.30 -34.19 -24.13
N GLU A 244 -1.32 -33.37 -24.43
CA GLU A 244 -2.71 -33.79 -24.59
C GLU A 244 -3.18 -34.73 -23.45
N ASP A 245 -3.51 -35.99 -23.79
CA ASP A 245 -4.06 -36.95 -22.84
C ASP A 245 -3.08 -37.36 -21.71
N SER A 246 -1.77 -37.24 -21.92
CA SER A 246 -0.75 -37.54 -20.91
C SER A 246 -0.35 -36.37 -20.02
N ALA A 247 -0.93 -35.18 -20.25
CA ALA A 247 -0.56 -33.95 -19.53
C ALA A 247 -0.80 -34.04 -18.02
N GLU A 248 -1.88 -34.71 -17.59
CA GLU A 248 -2.21 -34.85 -16.17
C GLU A 248 -1.23 -35.75 -15.41
N ASP A 249 -0.84 -36.86 -16.02
CA ASP A 249 0.16 -37.78 -15.46
C ASP A 249 1.53 -37.11 -15.36
N ALA A 250 1.93 -36.36 -16.39
CA ALA A 250 3.17 -35.59 -16.41
C ALA A 250 3.19 -34.52 -15.30
N ARG A 251 2.11 -33.76 -15.12
CA ARG A 251 1.96 -32.82 -14.00
C ARG A 251 2.10 -33.50 -12.65
N GLY A 252 1.41 -34.64 -12.49
CA GLY A 252 1.50 -35.46 -11.28
C GLY A 252 2.92 -35.93 -10.96
N GLU A 253 3.71 -36.30 -11.98
CA GLU A 253 5.11 -36.68 -11.82
C GLU A 253 5.97 -35.49 -11.35
N ILE A 254 5.82 -34.33 -11.99
CA ILE A 254 6.55 -33.10 -11.62
C ILE A 254 6.21 -32.69 -10.18
N TYR A 255 4.93 -32.65 -9.81
CA TYR A 255 4.54 -32.29 -8.44
C TYR A 255 5.09 -33.27 -7.38
N ARG A 256 5.06 -34.57 -7.66
CA ARG A 256 5.67 -35.55 -6.77
C ARG A 256 7.17 -35.34 -6.62
N ALA A 257 7.87 -35.03 -7.70
CA ALA A 257 9.30 -34.75 -7.69
C ALA A 257 9.63 -33.49 -6.87
N ILE A 258 8.88 -32.40 -7.06
CA ILE A 258 9.02 -31.15 -6.30
C ILE A 258 8.73 -31.38 -4.82
N HIS A 259 7.66 -32.11 -4.50
CA HIS A 259 7.27 -32.39 -3.10
C HIS A 259 8.32 -33.19 -2.32
N ARG A 260 9.09 -34.04 -3.01
CA ARG A 260 10.24 -34.77 -2.43
C ARG A 260 11.43 -33.85 -2.08
N LYS A 261 11.37 -32.55 -2.39
CA LYS A 261 12.39 -31.52 -2.09
C LYS A 261 13.79 -31.86 -2.62
N LYS A 262 13.87 -32.65 -3.67
CA LYS A 262 15.14 -33.01 -4.33
C LYS A 262 15.21 -32.38 -5.72
N LYS A 263 15.99 -31.31 -5.86
CA LYS A 263 16.14 -30.53 -7.10
C LYS A 263 16.41 -31.41 -8.33
N TRP A 264 17.34 -32.35 -8.23
CA TRP A 264 17.69 -33.25 -9.32
C TRP A 264 16.56 -34.17 -9.78
N MET A 265 15.61 -34.51 -8.90
CA MET A 265 14.41 -35.28 -9.26
C MET A 265 13.42 -34.41 -10.07
N ALA A 266 13.27 -33.16 -9.69
CA ALA A 266 12.44 -32.23 -10.43
C ALA A 266 13.04 -31.93 -11.80
N GLU A 267 14.32 -31.64 -11.87
CA GLU A 267 15.07 -31.44 -13.15
C GLU A 267 14.92 -32.67 -14.06
N GLY A 268 15.18 -33.87 -13.53
CA GLY A 268 15.03 -35.10 -14.30
C GLY A 268 13.59 -35.41 -14.74
N ALA A 269 12.57 -34.96 -13.98
CA ALA A 269 11.18 -35.06 -14.41
C ALA A 269 10.88 -34.10 -15.56
N PHE A 270 11.36 -32.85 -15.47
CA PHE A 270 11.23 -31.86 -16.57
C PHE A 270 11.93 -32.35 -17.83
N ASP A 271 13.18 -32.83 -17.74
CA ASP A 271 13.96 -33.32 -18.90
C ASP A 271 13.26 -34.47 -19.61
N ARG A 272 12.60 -35.38 -18.89
CA ARG A 272 11.85 -36.50 -19.49
C ARG A 272 10.55 -36.10 -20.14
N ILE A 273 9.93 -35.04 -19.66
CA ILE A 273 8.58 -34.62 -20.09
C ILE A 273 8.65 -33.58 -21.22
N ILE A 274 9.67 -32.73 -21.20
CA ILE A 274 9.76 -31.55 -22.09
C ILE A 274 10.88 -31.73 -23.13
N GLY A 275 11.92 -32.51 -22.84
CA GLY A 275 13.04 -32.81 -23.74
C GLY A 275 12.69 -33.78 -24.80
#